data_d1a16403f37285d5c4195626cea35d30
#
_entry.id   d1a16403f37285d5c4195626cea35d30
#
_cell.length_a   1.000
_cell.length_b   1.000
_cell.length_c   1.000
_cell.angle_alpha   90.00
_cell.angle_beta   90.00
_cell.angle_gamma   90.00
#
_symmetry.space_group_name_H-M   'P 1'
#
loop_
_entity.id
_entity.type
_entity.pdbx_description
1 polymer ?
#
loop_
_entity_poly.entity_id
_entity_poly.type
_entity_poly.pdbx_seq_one_letter_code
_entity_poly.pdbx_strand_id
1 'polypeptide(L)'
;MFAYNVAVPTPRPTPPPQPLPPLMCPVDIVFVLDESGSIGTSNFDVTKSFLSQLVSRLDIDSGNTRVGLVTFSDGVGTSINLNSHASVRSFQSAILSLRYSQGQTFTHDALAHVRTTMLTSAAGDRSNVPNVVVVLTDGASNNPTATQVKNIVFYPIYNGR
;
A
#
# COMPACT_ATOMS: atom_id res chain seq x y z
N MET A 1 -3.98 -61.75 -30.10
CA MET A 1 -3.24 -60.75 -29.25
C MET A 1 -3.89 -59.38 -29.50
N PHE A 2 -4.77 -58.93 -28.61
CA PHE A 2 -5.51 -57.70 -28.78
C PHE A 2 -4.79 -56.60 -27.97
N ALA A 3 -4.26 -55.59 -28.68
CA ALA A 3 -3.65 -54.40 -28.04
C ALA A 3 -4.74 -53.39 -27.68
N TYR A 4 -4.94 -53.12 -26.38
CA TYR A 4 -5.80 -52.06 -25.90
C TYR A 4 -5.03 -50.72 -25.94
N ASN A 5 -5.47 -49.85 -26.82
CA ASN A 5 -4.95 -48.47 -26.86
C ASN A 5 -5.69 -47.64 -25.80
N VAL A 6 -5.06 -47.42 -24.65
CA VAL A 6 -5.57 -46.51 -23.60
C VAL A 6 -5.20 -45.10 -24.00
N ALA A 7 -6.18 -44.31 -24.45
CA ALA A 7 -5.99 -42.91 -24.71
C ALA A 7 -5.73 -42.18 -23.37
N VAL A 8 -4.55 -41.58 -23.23
CA VAL A 8 -4.21 -40.71 -22.09
C VAL A 8 -5.03 -39.41 -22.18
N PRO A 9 -5.84 -39.08 -21.17
CA PRO A 9 -6.63 -37.84 -21.22
C PRO A 9 -5.70 -36.65 -21.24
N THR A 10 -5.86 -35.76 -22.23
CA THR A 10 -5.16 -34.49 -22.27
C THR A 10 -5.62 -33.59 -21.10
N PRO A 11 -4.68 -32.98 -20.33
CA PRO A 11 -5.06 -32.11 -19.25
C PRO A 11 -5.89 -30.95 -19.79
N ARG A 12 -7.03 -30.71 -19.14
CA ARG A 12 -7.90 -29.53 -19.47
C ARG A 12 -7.13 -28.25 -19.19
N PRO A 13 -7.14 -27.26 -20.10
CA PRO A 13 -6.53 -25.96 -19.84
C PRO A 13 -7.09 -25.37 -18.55
N THR A 14 -6.22 -24.99 -17.64
CA THR A 14 -6.61 -24.24 -16.44
C THR A 14 -7.14 -22.86 -16.87
N PRO A 15 -8.33 -22.45 -16.41
CA PRO A 15 -8.84 -21.12 -16.71
C PRO A 15 -7.86 -20.06 -16.17
N PRO A 16 -7.74 -18.90 -16.84
CA PRO A 16 -6.91 -17.82 -16.34
C PRO A 16 -7.35 -17.41 -14.94
N PRO A 17 -6.41 -16.95 -14.08
CA PRO A 17 -6.74 -16.50 -12.72
C PRO A 17 -7.83 -15.43 -12.78
N GLN A 18 -8.95 -15.68 -12.12
CA GLN A 18 -10.02 -14.68 -12.01
C GLN A 18 -9.53 -13.54 -11.13
N PRO A 19 -9.89 -12.26 -11.48
CA PRO A 19 -9.64 -11.14 -10.59
C PRO A 19 -10.26 -11.42 -9.22
N LEU A 20 -9.47 -11.18 -8.17
CA LEU A 20 -10.00 -11.26 -6.81
C LEU A 20 -11.18 -10.29 -6.65
N PRO A 21 -12.27 -10.70 -5.98
CA PRO A 21 -13.36 -9.78 -5.68
C PRO A 21 -12.83 -8.59 -4.86
N PRO A 22 -13.42 -7.40 -4.99
CA PRO A 22 -13.05 -6.25 -4.18
C PRO A 22 -13.24 -6.56 -2.69
N LEU A 23 -12.43 -5.91 -1.85
CA LEU A 23 -12.56 -6.03 -0.39
C LEU A 23 -13.92 -5.50 0.05
N MET A 24 -14.82 -6.41 0.46
CA MET A 24 -16.22 -6.09 0.76
C MET A 24 -16.44 -5.56 2.19
N CYS A 25 -15.45 -5.70 3.08
CA CYS A 25 -15.55 -5.21 4.46
C CYS A 25 -15.09 -3.75 4.54
N PRO A 26 -15.82 -2.87 5.25
CA PRO A 26 -15.35 -1.51 5.50
C PRO A 26 -13.98 -1.51 6.18
N VAL A 27 -13.05 -0.69 5.67
CA VAL A 27 -11.70 -0.57 6.21
C VAL A 27 -11.13 0.82 5.91
N ASP A 28 -10.35 1.37 6.85
CA ASP A 28 -9.57 2.58 6.66
C ASP A 28 -8.09 2.19 6.51
N ILE A 29 -7.49 2.53 5.38
CA ILE A 29 -6.12 2.12 5.03
C ILE A 29 -5.23 3.34 4.90
N VAL A 30 -4.11 3.37 5.62
CA VAL A 30 -3.07 4.39 5.46
C VAL A 30 -1.81 3.74 4.88
N PHE A 31 -1.37 4.24 3.73
CA PHE A 31 -0.10 3.87 3.12
C PHE A 31 1.01 4.81 3.62
N VAL A 32 2.11 4.23 4.07
CA VAL A 32 3.30 4.94 4.55
C VAL A 32 4.44 4.60 3.60
N LEU A 33 4.85 5.57 2.77
CA LEU A 33 5.82 5.38 1.70
C LEU A 33 7.16 5.99 2.08
N ASP A 34 8.18 5.15 2.05
CA ASP A 34 9.56 5.57 2.16
C ASP A 34 10.00 6.26 0.86
N GLU A 35 10.49 7.48 0.97
CA GLU A 35 11.13 8.24 -0.11
C GLU A 35 12.58 8.60 0.23
N SER A 36 13.22 7.83 1.13
CA SER A 36 14.62 8.00 1.51
C SER A 36 15.60 7.73 0.36
N GLY A 37 16.85 8.16 0.54
CA GLY A 37 17.88 8.09 -0.49
C GLY A 37 18.19 6.67 -0.98
N SER A 38 18.03 5.64 -0.13
CA SER A 38 18.26 4.22 -0.48
C SER A 38 17.26 3.70 -1.51
N ILE A 39 16.02 4.17 -1.48
CA ILE A 39 14.97 3.79 -2.44
C ILE A 39 15.40 4.12 -3.88
N GLY A 40 15.88 5.33 -4.12
CA GLY A 40 16.20 5.84 -5.46
C GLY A 40 14.96 6.16 -6.30
N THR A 41 15.11 7.10 -7.24
CA THR A 41 13.99 7.60 -8.06
C THR A 41 13.26 6.49 -8.81
N SER A 42 14.00 5.55 -9.42
CA SER A 42 13.41 4.47 -10.21
C SER A 42 12.53 3.55 -9.38
N ASN A 43 12.99 3.16 -8.18
CA ASN A 43 12.20 2.29 -7.30
C ASN A 43 11.01 3.03 -6.70
N PHE A 44 11.13 4.33 -6.44
CA PHE A 44 10.01 5.15 -6.00
C PHE A 44 8.90 5.21 -7.08
N ASP A 45 9.27 5.34 -8.36
CA ASP A 45 8.33 5.28 -9.48
C ASP A 45 7.67 3.91 -9.62
N VAL A 46 8.43 2.82 -9.41
CA VAL A 46 7.88 1.46 -9.36
C VAL A 46 6.89 1.32 -8.19
N THR A 47 7.23 1.85 -7.01
CA THR A 47 6.35 1.83 -5.83
C THR A 47 5.05 2.59 -6.07
N LYS A 48 5.10 3.78 -6.68
CA LYS A 48 3.90 4.53 -7.09
C LYS A 48 3.02 3.73 -8.04
N SER A 49 3.64 3.10 -9.04
CA SER A 49 2.93 2.28 -10.02
C SER A 49 2.28 1.05 -9.38
N PHE A 50 3.00 0.35 -8.52
CA PHE A 50 2.47 -0.77 -7.72
C PHE A 50 1.29 -0.33 -6.86
N LEU A 51 1.45 0.76 -6.10
CA LEU A 51 0.40 1.27 -5.23
C LEU A 51 -0.84 1.71 -6.02
N SER A 52 -0.64 2.37 -7.16
CA SER A 52 -1.74 2.73 -8.07
C SER A 52 -2.54 1.49 -8.56
N GLN A 53 -1.85 0.38 -8.85
CA GLN A 53 -2.50 -0.88 -9.21
C GLN A 53 -3.19 -1.54 -8.00
N LEU A 54 -2.57 -1.49 -6.83
CA LEU A 54 -3.15 -2.05 -5.60
C LEU A 54 -4.47 -1.37 -5.25
N VAL A 55 -4.51 -0.04 -5.26
CA VAL A 55 -5.73 0.72 -4.90
C VAL A 55 -6.86 0.53 -5.90
N SER A 56 -6.59 0.12 -7.14
CA SER A 56 -7.65 -0.24 -8.10
C SER A 56 -8.47 -1.48 -7.71
N ARG A 57 -7.99 -2.24 -6.71
CA ARG A 57 -8.67 -3.41 -6.17
C ARG A 57 -9.47 -3.11 -4.91
N LEU A 58 -9.38 -1.88 -4.39
CA LEU A 58 -10.07 -1.45 -3.19
C LEU A 58 -11.42 -0.82 -3.55
N ASP A 59 -12.41 -1.04 -2.68
CA ASP A 59 -13.76 -0.51 -2.85
C ASP A 59 -13.86 0.94 -2.30
N ILE A 60 -13.13 1.85 -2.96
CA ILE A 60 -13.07 3.26 -2.58
C ILE A 60 -14.31 4.01 -3.10
N ASP A 61 -14.73 3.72 -4.35
CA ASP A 61 -15.81 4.44 -5.01
C ASP A 61 -17.17 4.26 -4.31
N SER A 62 -17.39 3.13 -3.60
CA SER A 62 -18.59 2.91 -2.77
C SER A 62 -18.49 3.56 -1.37
N GLY A 63 -17.30 3.99 -0.96
CA GLY A 63 -17.03 4.48 0.39
C GLY A 63 -16.79 3.38 1.43
N ASN A 64 -16.81 2.10 1.07
CA ASN A 64 -16.47 1.01 1.99
C ASN A 64 -15.02 1.09 2.43
N THR A 65 -14.10 1.45 1.53
CA THR A 65 -12.70 1.68 1.84
C THR A 65 -12.37 3.17 1.79
N ARG A 66 -11.78 3.71 2.87
CA ARG A 66 -11.10 5.01 2.84
C ARG A 66 -9.60 4.79 2.78
N VAL A 67 -8.92 5.65 2.03
CA VAL A 67 -7.47 5.54 1.82
C VAL A 67 -6.79 6.85 2.11
N GLY A 68 -5.72 6.78 2.90
CA GLY A 68 -4.79 7.87 3.14
C GLY A 68 -3.38 7.47 2.74
N LEU A 69 -2.50 8.45 2.63
CA LEU A 69 -1.10 8.23 2.29
C LEU A 69 -0.21 9.26 2.97
N VAL A 70 0.94 8.84 3.44
CA VAL A 70 2.01 9.72 3.89
C VAL A 70 3.33 9.24 3.32
N THR A 71 4.14 10.16 2.79
CA THR A 71 5.55 9.88 2.45
C THR A 71 6.45 10.31 3.60
N PHE A 72 7.65 9.72 3.68
CA PHE A 72 8.64 10.11 4.68
C PHE A 72 10.07 9.91 4.21
N SER A 73 10.96 10.78 4.70
CA SER A 73 12.42 10.67 4.58
C SER A 73 13.10 11.31 5.79
N ASP A 74 13.58 12.55 5.70
CA ASP A 74 14.11 13.35 6.83
C ASP A 74 13.02 13.77 7.84
N GLY A 75 11.78 13.45 7.56
CA GLY A 75 10.58 13.71 8.33
C GLY A 75 9.35 13.35 7.54
N VAL A 76 8.20 13.85 7.95
CA VAL A 76 6.93 13.69 7.24
C VAL A 76 6.94 14.52 5.96
N GLY A 77 6.73 13.87 4.82
CA GLY A 77 6.60 14.50 3.50
C GLY A 77 5.15 14.83 3.14
N THR A 78 4.71 14.36 1.96
CA THR A 78 3.32 14.53 1.52
C THR A 78 2.37 13.74 2.39
N SER A 79 1.30 14.37 2.88
CA SER A 79 0.24 13.73 3.66
C SER A 79 -1.12 13.90 2.98
N ILE A 80 -1.84 12.81 2.75
CA ILE A 80 -3.16 12.73 2.13
C ILE A 80 -4.09 12.02 3.12
N ASN A 81 -5.08 12.74 3.65
CA ASN A 81 -5.98 12.22 4.66
C ASN A 81 -6.99 11.20 4.09
N LEU A 82 -7.60 10.40 4.97
CA LEU A 82 -8.60 9.37 4.64
C LEU A 82 -9.87 9.93 3.96
N ASN A 83 -10.17 11.22 4.15
CA ASN A 83 -11.30 11.90 3.53
C ASN A 83 -10.93 12.78 2.31
N SER A 84 -9.67 12.75 1.87
CA SER A 84 -9.20 13.62 0.77
C SER A 84 -9.69 13.16 -0.61
N HIS A 85 -9.88 11.86 -0.79
CA HIS A 85 -10.25 11.27 -2.08
C HIS A 85 -11.38 10.25 -1.92
N ALA A 86 -12.46 10.45 -2.66
CA ALA A 86 -13.64 9.57 -2.65
C ALA A 86 -13.70 8.64 -3.87
N SER A 87 -12.65 8.55 -4.67
CA SER A 87 -12.61 7.66 -5.83
C SER A 87 -11.22 7.11 -6.08
N VAL A 88 -11.17 5.87 -6.61
CA VAL A 88 -9.94 5.21 -7.06
C VAL A 88 -9.15 6.13 -7.98
N ARG A 89 -9.81 6.72 -8.98
CA ARG A 89 -9.15 7.56 -9.98
C ARG A 89 -8.49 8.80 -9.39
N SER A 90 -9.17 9.48 -8.46
CA SER A 90 -8.60 10.69 -7.83
C SER A 90 -7.40 10.35 -6.94
N PHE A 91 -7.47 9.26 -6.20
CA PHE A 91 -6.36 8.81 -5.35
C PHE A 91 -5.17 8.31 -6.19
N GLN A 92 -5.41 7.57 -7.28
CA GLN A 92 -4.35 7.17 -8.22
C GLN A 92 -3.63 8.39 -8.81
N SER A 93 -4.37 9.43 -9.21
CA SER A 93 -3.77 10.68 -9.71
C SER A 93 -2.87 11.33 -8.64
N ALA A 94 -3.31 11.34 -7.38
CA ALA A 94 -2.51 11.85 -6.27
C ALA A 94 -1.23 11.02 -6.05
N ILE A 95 -1.32 9.68 -6.06
CA ILE A 95 -0.15 8.79 -5.96
C ILE A 95 0.86 9.09 -7.07
N LEU A 96 0.41 9.15 -8.32
CA LEU A 96 1.30 9.34 -9.46
C LEU A 96 1.94 10.74 -9.49
N SER A 97 1.33 11.73 -8.83
CA SER A 97 1.87 13.09 -8.70
C SER A 97 2.92 13.25 -7.59
N LEU A 98 3.12 12.23 -6.73
CA LEU A 98 4.11 12.29 -5.66
C LEU A 98 5.51 12.53 -6.23
N ARG A 99 6.24 13.41 -5.55
CA ARG A 99 7.63 13.73 -5.89
C ARG A 99 8.58 13.00 -4.96
N TYR A 100 9.68 12.52 -5.49
CA TYR A 100 10.74 11.89 -4.73
C TYR A 100 11.64 12.96 -4.09
N SER A 101 11.78 12.95 -2.76
CA SER A 101 12.54 13.99 -2.05
C SER A 101 13.95 13.57 -1.63
N GLN A 102 14.21 12.27 -1.53
CA GLN A 102 15.43 11.70 -0.93
C GLN A 102 15.53 12.02 0.59
N GLY A 103 16.66 11.70 1.21
CA GLY A 103 16.92 11.96 2.64
C GLY A 103 17.16 10.68 3.42
N GLN A 104 17.01 10.75 4.73
CA GLN A 104 17.17 9.67 5.69
C GLN A 104 15.87 8.84 5.82
N THR A 105 15.80 7.97 6.84
CA THR A 105 14.66 7.03 7.01
C THR A 105 14.07 7.18 8.42
N PHE A 106 13.38 8.31 8.66
CA PHE A 106 12.71 8.57 9.94
C PHE A 106 11.30 7.98 9.98
N THR A 107 11.20 6.66 9.86
CA THR A 107 9.93 5.91 9.88
C THR A 107 9.07 6.23 11.11
N HIS A 108 9.69 6.46 12.26
CA HIS A 108 8.99 6.76 13.50
C HIS A 108 8.17 8.06 13.44
N ASP A 109 8.66 9.09 12.74
CA ASP A 109 7.93 10.34 12.56
C ASP A 109 6.68 10.15 11.71
N ALA A 110 6.81 9.37 10.62
CA ALA A 110 5.66 9.02 9.78
C ALA A 110 4.61 8.23 10.58
N LEU A 111 5.02 7.25 11.38
CA LEU A 111 4.10 6.46 12.19
C LEU A 111 3.46 7.29 13.32
N ALA A 112 4.21 8.21 13.92
CA ALA A 112 3.66 9.16 14.89
C ALA A 112 2.61 10.07 14.21
N HIS A 113 2.89 10.59 13.01
CA HIS A 113 1.95 11.40 12.23
C HIS A 113 0.68 10.62 11.86
N VAL A 114 0.82 9.37 11.41
CA VAL A 114 -0.36 8.51 11.15
C VAL A 114 -1.23 8.42 12.40
N ARG A 115 -0.64 8.08 13.54
CA ARG A 115 -1.36 7.88 14.80
C ARG A 115 -2.01 9.15 15.34
N THR A 116 -1.33 10.30 15.27
CA THR A 116 -1.78 11.53 15.93
C THR A 116 -2.56 12.47 15.03
N THR A 117 -2.44 12.30 13.70
CA THR A 117 -3.02 13.23 12.72
C THR A 117 -3.98 12.52 11.77
N MET A 118 -3.55 11.42 11.13
CA MET A 118 -4.32 10.79 10.07
C MET A 118 -5.43 9.88 10.61
N LEU A 119 -5.19 9.15 11.71
CA LEU A 119 -6.19 8.32 12.38
C LEU A 119 -6.99 9.16 13.40
N THR A 120 -7.61 10.21 12.88
CA THR A 120 -8.52 11.10 13.63
C THR A 120 -9.79 11.33 12.82
N SER A 121 -10.89 11.60 13.50
CA SER A 121 -12.18 11.87 12.84
C SER A 121 -12.10 13.08 11.89
N ALA A 122 -11.29 14.09 12.22
CA ALA A 122 -11.04 15.27 11.38
C ALA A 122 -10.37 14.90 10.06
N ALA A 123 -9.48 13.89 10.06
CA ALA A 123 -8.80 13.37 8.87
C ALA A 123 -9.60 12.25 8.16
N GLY A 124 -10.80 11.94 8.65
CA GLY A 124 -11.69 10.97 8.02
C GLY A 124 -11.64 9.56 8.59
N ASP A 125 -10.92 9.32 9.70
CA ASP A 125 -10.95 8.05 10.41
C ASP A 125 -12.36 7.73 10.93
N ARG A 126 -12.78 6.48 10.76
CA ARG A 126 -14.11 5.98 11.16
C ARG A 126 -13.96 5.10 12.40
N SER A 127 -14.42 5.57 13.56
CA SER A 127 -14.25 4.90 14.85
C SER A 127 -14.82 3.47 14.94
N ASN A 128 -15.74 3.11 14.05
CA ASN A 128 -16.37 1.80 13.96
C ASN A 128 -15.84 0.91 12.83
N VAL A 129 -14.77 1.34 12.16
CA VAL A 129 -14.13 0.65 11.03
C VAL A 129 -12.68 0.31 11.41
N PRO A 130 -12.20 -0.90 11.11
CA PRO A 130 -10.81 -1.24 11.41
C PRO A 130 -9.84 -0.40 10.58
N ASN A 131 -8.72 -0.03 11.22
CA ASN A 131 -7.61 0.69 10.61
C ASN A 131 -6.50 -0.27 10.21
N VAL A 132 -5.97 -0.12 9.00
CA VAL A 132 -4.81 -0.85 8.49
C VAL A 132 -3.73 0.16 8.07
N VAL A 133 -2.52 -0.01 8.57
CA VAL A 133 -1.36 0.79 8.17
C VAL A 133 -0.40 -0.10 7.40
N VAL A 134 -0.10 0.29 6.16
CA VAL A 134 0.79 -0.44 5.25
C VAL A 134 2.05 0.39 5.04
N VAL A 135 3.19 -0.12 5.51
CA VAL A 135 4.49 0.55 5.35
C VAL A 135 5.25 -0.08 4.20
N LEU A 136 5.69 0.76 3.26
CA LEU A 136 6.50 0.38 2.10
C LEU A 136 7.87 1.05 2.26
N THR A 137 8.89 0.23 2.54
CA THR A 137 10.28 0.67 2.81
C THR A 137 11.25 -0.41 2.37
N ASP A 138 12.47 -0.03 2.02
CA ASP A 138 13.59 -0.94 1.70
C ASP A 138 14.63 -1.03 2.83
N GLY A 139 14.44 -0.26 3.91
CA GLY A 139 15.46 -0.10 4.93
C GLY A 139 14.97 -0.11 6.36
N ALA A 140 15.96 -0.17 7.26
CA ALA A 140 15.75 -0.02 8.68
C ALA A 140 15.61 1.48 9.03
N SER A 141 14.72 1.79 9.96
CA SER A 141 14.58 3.15 10.48
C SER A 141 15.86 3.63 11.15
N ASN A 142 16.19 4.91 10.96
CA ASN A 142 17.27 5.60 11.68
C ASN A 142 17.04 5.61 13.22
N ASN A 143 15.81 5.39 13.67
CA ASN A 143 15.46 5.23 15.07
C ASN A 143 14.61 3.97 15.28
N PRO A 144 15.23 2.76 15.33
CA PRO A 144 14.49 1.51 15.44
C PRO A 144 13.72 1.38 16.77
N THR A 145 14.21 1.97 17.84
CA THR A 145 13.54 1.95 19.16
C THR A 145 12.23 2.72 19.13
N ALA A 146 12.20 3.90 18.52
CA ALA A 146 11.00 4.70 18.39
C ALA A 146 10.03 4.15 17.33
N THR A 147 10.52 3.32 16.41
CA THR A 147 9.73 2.70 15.34
C THR A 147 8.96 1.45 15.80
N GLN A 148 9.15 0.99 17.03
CA GLN A 148 8.43 -0.18 17.54
C GLN A 148 6.92 0.10 17.62
N VAL A 149 6.16 -0.57 16.75
CA VAL A 149 4.69 -0.47 16.67
C VAL A 149 4.06 -1.85 16.68
N LYS A 150 2.97 -1.97 17.43
CA LYS A 150 2.15 -3.19 17.41
C LYS A 150 1.17 -3.09 16.23
N ASN A 151 1.05 -4.16 15.45
CA ASN A 151 0.07 -4.33 14.37
C ASN A 151 0.34 -3.54 13.07
N ILE A 152 1.60 -3.35 12.68
CA ILE A 152 1.93 -2.86 11.33
C ILE A 152 2.36 -4.04 10.44
N VAL A 153 1.82 -4.08 9.23
CA VAL A 153 2.25 -5.02 8.19
C VAL A 153 3.31 -4.32 7.35
N PHE A 154 4.55 -4.82 7.44
CA PHE A 154 5.65 -4.34 6.62
C PHE A 154 5.72 -5.14 5.33
N TYR A 155 5.72 -4.45 4.20
CA TYR A 155 6.05 -5.04 2.89
C TYR A 155 7.43 -4.53 2.47
N PRO A 156 8.49 -5.36 2.57
CA PRO A 156 9.81 -4.97 2.08
C PRO A 156 9.78 -4.83 0.55
N ILE A 157 10.31 -3.73 0.05
CA ILE A 157 10.55 -3.56 -1.39
C ILE A 157 11.86 -4.28 -1.68
N TYR A 158 11.78 -5.45 -2.32
CA TYR A 158 12.97 -6.18 -2.76
C TYR A 158 13.55 -5.49 -3.99
N ASN A 159 14.68 -4.84 -3.83
CA ASN A 159 15.54 -4.47 -4.94
C ASN A 159 16.15 -5.78 -5.51
N GLY A 160 15.54 -6.31 -6.57
CA GLY A 160 16.09 -7.45 -7.29
C GLY A 160 17.49 -7.11 -7.80
N ARG A 161 18.51 -7.72 -7.21
CA ARG A 161 19.83 -7.90 -7.82
C ARG A 161 19.90 -9.28 -8.41
#